data_ae4c97bd79a4bf2565f5f34b36cbcf7e
#
_entry.id   ae4c97bd79a4bf2565f5f34b36cbcf7e
#
_cell.length_a   1.000
_cell.length_b   1.000
_cell.length_c   1.000
_cell.angle_alpha   90.00
_cell.angle_beta   90.00
_cell.angle_gamma   90.00
#
_symmetry.space_group_name_H-M   'P 1'
#
loop_
_entity.id
_entity.type
_entity.pdbx_description
1 polymer ?
#
loop_
_entity_poly.entity_id
_entity_poly.type
_entity_poly.pdbx_seq_one_letter_code
_entity_poly.pdbx_strand_id
1 'polypeptide(L)'
;MTVITVLTQSSCAYCEQAKDTLARLQGEYSFNTIEVGLETDEGRALGARHGVLFAPGIMVDDQFFSFGRLSERKLRREVRRRGTPPTAVTGSH
;
A
#
# COMPACT_ATOMS: atom_id res chain seq x y z
N MET A 1 -0.62 3.61 -14.05
CA MET A 1 -1.37 3.84 -12.79
C MET A 1 -0.63 3.15 -11.65
N THR A 2 -0.48 3.84 -10.54
CA THR A 2 0.19 3.28 -9.37
C THR A 2 -0.73 2.28 -8.67
N VAL A 3 -0.18 1.14 -8.30
CA VAL A 3 -0.90 0.10 -7.57
C VAL A 3 -0.17 -0.17 -6.26
N ILE A 4 -0.88 -0.08 -5.15
CA ILE A 4 -0.30 -0.36 -3.85
C ILE A 4 -0.92 -1.66 -3.32
N THR A 5 -0.06 -2.63 -3.05
CA THR A 5 -0.48 -3.92 -2.52
C THR A 5 -0.22 -3.96 -1.03
N VAL A 6 -1.23 -4.38 -0.27
CA VAL A 6 -1.13 -4.47 1.19
C VAL A 6 -1.27 -5.93 1.58
N LEU A 7 -0.23 -6.47 2.18
CA LEU A 7 -0.31 -7.81 2.77
C LEU A 7 -0.83 -7.66 4.20
N THR A 8 -1.94 -8.33 4.49
CA THR A 8 -2.62 -8.19 5.79
C THR A 8 -2.72 -9.54 6.49
N GLN A 9 -3.12 -9.50 7.75
CA GLN A 9 -3.47 -10.70 8.50
C GLN A 9 -4.55 -10.36 9.51
N SER A 10 -5.17 -11.40 10.07
CA SER A 10 -6.25 -11.21 11.03
C SER A 10 -5.76 -10.53 12.30
N SER A 11 -6.66 -9.79 12.95
CA SER A 11 -6.38 -9.18 14.26
C SER A 11 -5.09 -8.35 14.26
N CYS A 12 -4.94 -7.53 13.24
CA CYS A 12 -3.72 -6.76 13.04
C CYS A 12 -4.06 -5.27 13.11
N ALA A 13 -3.71 -4.64 14.23
CA ALA A 13 -4.00 -3.22 14.42
C ALA A 13 -3.26 -2.36 13.41
N TYR A 14 -2.02 -2.70 13.11
CA TYR A 14 -1.24 -1.94 12.13
C TYR A 14 -1.77 -2.13 10.72
N CYS A 15 -2.42 -3.26 10.43
CA CYS A 15 -3.07 -3.45 9.14
C CYS A 15 -4.25 -2.51 8.98
N GLU A 16 -5.04 -2.33 10.05
CA GLU A 16 -6.16 -1.39 10.03
C GLU A 16 -5.64 0.04 9.88
N GLN A 17 -4.58 0.37 10.59
CA GLN A 17 -3.95 1.69 10.47
C GLN A 17 -3.45 1.93 9.04
N ALA A 18 -2.85 0.92 8.43
CA ALA A 18 -2.36 1.05 7.06
C ALA A 18 -3.51 1.26 6.08
N LYS A 19 -4.61 0.53 6.25
CA LYS A 19 -5.77 0.70 5.38
C LYS A 19 -6.38 2.08 5.52
N ASP A 20 -6.44 2.60 6.75
CA ASP A 20 -6.94 3.96 6.97
C ASP A 20 -6.05 4.99 6.32
N THR A 21 -4.74 4.82 6.45
CA THR A 21 -3.77 5.72 5.82
C THR A 21 -3.93 5.73 4.30
N LEU A 22 -4.07 4.54 3.71
CA LEU A 22 -4.24 4.43 2.27
C LEU A 22 -5.55 5.08 1.82
N ALA A 23 -6.62 4.91 2.59
CA ALA A 23 -7.90 5.53 2.24
C ALA A 23 -7.77 7.06 2.24
N ARG A 24 -7.07 7.61 3.23
CA ARG A 24 -6.87 9.07 3.26
C ARG A 24 -6.05 9.54 2.07
N LEU A 25 -4.98 8.83 1.73
CA LEU A 25 -4.15 9.23 0.61
C LEU A 25 -4.88 9.08 -0.72
N GLN A 26 -5.80 8.13 -0.84
CA GLN A 26 -6.62 8.01 -2.04
C GLN A 26 -7.54 9.21 -2.23
N GLY A 27 -7.81 9.95 -1.18
CA GLY A 27 -8.52 11.22 -1.29
C GLY A 27 -7.67 12.32 -1.89
N GLU A 28 -6.36 12.13 -1.96
CA GLU A 28 -5.44 13.14 -2.48
C GLU A 28 -4.76 12.71 -3.78
N TYR A 29 -4.52 11.41 -3.96
CA TYR A 29 -3.81 10.89 -5.11
C TYR A 29 -4.58 9.73 -5.71
N SER A 30 -4.43 9.55 -7.01
CA SER A 30 -5.15 8.51 -7.74
C SER A 30 -4.28 7.26 -7.85
N PHE A 31 -4.61 6.23 -7.08
CA PHE A 31 -3.94 4.95 -7.17
C PHE A 31 -4.91 3.84 -6.77
N ASN A 32 -4.60 2.62 -7.18
CA ASN A 32 -5.39 1.45 -6.80
C ASN A 32 -4.73 0.76 -5.61
N THR A 33 -5.55 0.15 -4.76
CA THR A 33 -5.05 -0.68 -3.67
C THR A 33 -5.55 -2.10 -3.85
N ILE A 34 -4.67 -3.05 -3.55
CA ILE A 34 -4.99 -4.48 -3.57
C ILE A 34 -4.64 -5.03 -2.19
N GLU A 35 -5.60 -5.71 -1.57
CA GLU A 35 -5.40 -6.30 -0.25
C GLU A 35 -5.26 -7.81 -0.41
N VAL A 36 -4.17 -8.38 0.12
CA VAL A 36 -3.90 -9.81 0.03
C VAL A 36 -3.58 -10.33 1.42
N GLY A 37 -4.26 -11.41 1.83
CA GLY A 37 -4.00 -12.03 3.13
C GLY A 37 -2.64 -12.71 3.13
N LEU A 38 -1.83 -12.42 4.13
CA LEU A 38 -0.48 -12.99 4.22
C LEU A 38 -0.51 -14.50 4.39
N GLU A 39 -1.62 -15.03 4.94
CA GLU A 39 -1.78 -16.47 5.15
C GLU A 39 -2.24 -17.21 3.90
N THR A 40 -2.62 -16.51 2.84
CA THR A 40 -3.00 -17.16 1.59
C THR A 40 -1.75 -17.57 0.82
N ASP A 41 -1.94 -18.46 -0.17
CA ASP A 41 -0.82 -18.88 -1.02
C ASP A 41 -0.19 -17.70 -1.72
N GLU A 42 -1.02 -16.81 -2.27
CA GLU A 42 -0.53 -15.61 -2.94
C GLU A 42 0.21 -14.70 -1.97
N GLY A 43 -0.35 -14.51 -0.77
CA GLY A 43 0.27 -13.67 0.24
C GLY A 43 1.60 -14.21 0.71
N ARG A 44 1.69 -15.53 0.90
CA ARG A 44 2.95 -16.15 1.29
C ARG A 44 4.02 -16.00 0.21
N ALA A 45 3.61 -16.14 -1.05
CA ALA A 45 4.55 -15.98 -2.16
C ALA A 45 5.06 -14.54 -2.25
N LEU A 46 4.16 -13.57 -2.10
CA LEU A 46 4.55 -12.17 -2.12
C LEU A 46 5.42 -11.81 -0.93
N GLY A 47 5.08 -12.32 0.24
CA GLY A 47 5.87 -12.09 1.44
C GLY A 47 7.30 -12.62 1.30
N ALA A 48 7.41 -13.82 0.75
CA ALA A 48 8.73 -14.42 0.52
C ALA A 48 9.53 -13.64 -0.50
N ARG A 49 8.88 -13.23 -1.59
CA ARG A 49 9.56 -12.48 -2.65
C ARG A 49 10.10 -11.15 -2.15
N HIS A 50 9.35 -10.47 -1.32
CA HIS A 50 9.70 -9.12 -0.88
C HIS A 50 10.30 -9.05 0.52
N GLY A 51 10.48 -10.19 1.17
CA GLY A 51 11.09 -10.22 2.49
C GLY A 51 10.19 -9.67 3.59
N VAL A 52 8.89 -9.79 3.42
CA VAL A 52 7.93 -9.31 4.42
C VAL A 52 7.81 -10.37 5.52
N LEU A 53 8.25 -10.02 6.73
CA LEU A 53 8.26 -10.96 7.85
C LEU A 53 6.95 -10.97 8.63
N PHE A 54 6.22 -9.87 8.63
CA PHE A 54 4.93 -9.77 9.31
C PHE A 54 4.12 -8.63 8.70
N ALA A 55 2.80 -8.69 8.90
CA ALA A 55 1.89 -7.71 8.33
C ALA A 55 1.90 -6.41 9.13
N PRO A 56 1.54 -5.30 8.52
CA PRO A 56 1.23 -5.17 7.10
C PRO A 56 2.51 -5.08 6.26
N GLY A 57 2.46 -5.66 5.06
CA GLY A 57 3.52 -5.48 4.10
C GLY A 57 3.00 -4.57 2.99
N ILE A 58 3.81 -3.63 2.56
CA ILE A 58 3.39 -2.65 1.55
C ILE A 58 4.33 -2.75 0.35
N MET A 59 3.74 -2.94 -0.82
CA MET A 59 4.46 -2.88 -2.08
C MET A 59 3.84 -1.80 -2.94
N VAL A 60 4.68 -1.02 -3.60
CA VAL A 60 4.23 0.02 -4.53
C VAL A 60 4.70 -0.39 -5.91
N ASP A 61 3.77 -0.65 -6.81
CA ASP A 61 4.04 -1.13 -8.17
C ASP A 61 4.94 -2.35 -8.15
N ASP A 62 4.61 -3.31 -7.27
CA ASP A 62 5.32 -4.57 -7.12
C ASP A 62 6.77 -4.42 -6.62
N GLN A 63 7.09 -3.28 -6.04
CA GLN A 63 8.39 -3.07 -5.39
C GLN A 63 8.18 -2.92 -3.90
N PHE A 64 9.02 -3.56 -3.11
CA PHE A 64 8.92 -3.49 -1.66
C PHE A 64 9.02 -2.05 -1.18
N PHE A 65 8.11 -1.66 -0.30
CA PHE A 65 8.16 -0.33 0.33
C PHE A 65 8.43 -0.43 1.83
N SER A 66 7.62 -1.20 2.55
CA SER A 66 7.81 -1.32 3.99
C SER A 66 7.03 -2.52 4.53
N PHE A 67 7.33 -2.90 5.77
CA PHE A 67 6.45 -3.79 6.51
C PHE A 67 6.36 -3.27 7.95
N GLY A 68 5.31 -3.72 8.66
CA GLY A 68 5.03 -3.19 9.99
C GLY A 68 4.27 -1.89 9.90
N ARG A 69 4.42 -1.04 10.89
CA ARG A 69 3.68 0.21 10.94
C ARG A 69 4.00 1.09 9.73
N LEU A 70 2.94 1.49 9.03
CA LEU A 70 3.09 2.31 7.82
C LEU A 70 3.28 3.78 8.17
N SER A 71 4.27 4.40 7.56
CA SER A 71 4.48 5.84 7.69
C SER A 71 3.76 6.56 6.57
N GLU A 72 2.74 7.32 6.94
CA GLU A 72 1.97 8.09 5.96
C GLU A 72 2.86 9.08 5.20
N ARG A 73 3.77 9.74 5.93
CA ARG A 73 4.64 10.74 5.32
C ARG A 73 5.57 10.12 4.27
N LYS A 74 6.13 8.96 4.60
CA LYS A 74 7.02 8.28 3.66
C LYS A 74 6.26 7.79 2.45
N LEU A 75 5.05 7.27 2.65
CA LEU A 75 4.24 6.80 1.54
C LEU A 75 3.80 7.96 0.66
N ARG A 76 3.42 9.07 1.24
CA ARG A 76 3.05 10.27 0.47
C ARG A 76 4.20 10.72 -0.42
N ARG A 77 5.42 10.70 0.13
CA ARG A 77 6.61 11.04 -0.65
C ARG A 77 6.80 10.08 -1.81
N GLU A 78 6.57 8.79 -1.56
CA GLU A 78 6.76 7.79 -2.59
C GLU A 78 5.77 7.94 -3.75
N VAL A 79 4.48 8.18 -3.44
CA VAL A 79 3.51 8.34 -4.51
C VAL A 79 3.76 9.62 -5.31
N ARG A 80 4.24 10.67 -4.65
CA ARG A 80 4.65 11.89 -5.36
C ARG A 80 5.83 11.64 -6.27
N ARG A 81 6.82 10.91 -5.79
CA ARG A 81 8.02 10.59 -6.55
C ARG A 81 7.67 9.80 -7.81
N ARG A 82 6.65 8.97 -7.74
CA ARG A 82 6.24 8.15 -8.88
C ARG A 82 5.36 8.92 -9.86
N GLY A 83 5.08 10.19 -9.59
CA GLY A 83 4.26 10.99 -10.47
C GLY A 83 2.79 10.62 -10.43
N THR A 84 2.33 10.06 -9.31
CA THR A 84 0.93 9.67 -9.15
C THR A 84 0.04 10.90 -9.24
N PRO A 85 -0.98 10.89 -10.11
CA PRO A 85 -1.82 12.07 -10.27
C PRO A 85 -2.74 12.31 -9.08
N PRO A 86 -3.16 13.56 -8.86
CA PRO A 86 -4.12 13.85 -7.80
C PRO A 86 -5.45 13.18 -8.08
N THR A 87 -6.11 12.73 -7.01
CA THR A 87 -7.41 12.07 -7.13
C THR A 87 -8.48 13.01 -7.66
N ALA A 88 -8.47 14.22 -7.18
CA ALA A 88 -9.54 15.17 -7.48
C ALA A 88 -9.35 15.88 -8.81
N VAL A 89 -8.70 15.27 -9.73
CA VAL A 89 -8.51 15.87 -11.02
C VAL A 89 -9.81 15.81 -11.80
N THR A 90 -10.28 16.95 -12.22
CA THR A 90 -11.52 17.05 -12.97
C THR A 90 -11.17 17.29 -14.40
N GLY A 91 -10.88 16.32 -15.14
CA GLY A 91 -10.70 16.46 -16.56
C GLY A 91 -10.05 17.75 -17.09
N SER A 92 -9.42 18.47 -16.23
CA SER A 92 -8.83 19.74 -16.61
C SER A 92 -7.49 19.57 -17.32
N HIS A 93 -7.26 18.39 -17.74
CA HIS A 93 -5.98 18.11 -18.40
C HIS A 93 -6.13 16.96 -19.35
#